data_790a6aaa1774260613bbbb8b3172ee70
#
_entry.id   790a6aaa1774260613bbbb8b3172ee70
#
_cell.length_a   1.000
_cell.length_b   1.000
_cell.length_c   1.000
_cell.angle_alpha   90.00
_cell.angle_beta   90.00
_cell.angle_gamma   90.00
#
_symmetry.space_group_name_H-M   'P 1'
#
loop_
_entity.id
_entity.type
_entity.pdbx_description
1 polymer ?
#
loop_
_entity_poly.entity_id
_entity_poly.type
_entity_poly.pdbx_seq_one_letter_code
_entity_poly.pdbx_strand_id
1 'polypeptide(L)'
;MDKMKQNYYGSLCTELYELLHKEAPREELDFYLSYAEKDKEILEVMCGSGRFLVPFMDRGFDICGIDLSAHMLERLKKKAPSAKAVQADILEYDSPDWFDYIFISSGSISLFTDTKLCRRILKKLKEMLTPEGRLVFAIETMADRCPDDDGYKITASAETKEGLTLVLKSRNHYDEQSQTQFSPGIYELYDGARLLQREHMDFQTHLYRPGEMEQVLVEAGFKEINIYSSFQKAPAADDPEKSFLFVCRV
;
A
#
# COMPACT_ATOMS: atom_id res chain seq x y z
N MET A 1 8.74 -26.75 -3.97
CA MET A 1 8.81 -25.38 -4.51
C MET A 1 7.75 -24.59 -3.76
N ASP A 2 8.15 -23.76 -2.81
CA ASP A 2 7.21 -22.81 -2.18
C ASP A 2 6.62 -21.92 -3.28
N LYS A 3 5.28 -21.87 -3.34
CA LYS A 3 4.62 -20.93 -4.24
C LYS A 3 5.04 -19.53 -3.81
N MET A 4 5.68 -18.78 -4.70
CA MET A 4 5.95 -17.38 -4.50
C MET A 4 4.64 -16.70 -4.11
N LYS A 5 4.61 -16.02 -2.94
CA LYS A 5 3.43 -15.31 -2.49
C LYS A 5 3.35 -14.00 -3.27
N GLN A 6 2.22 -13.76 -3.93
CA GLN A 6 1.94 -12.51 -4.62
C GLN A 6 2.05 -11.34 -3.64
N ASN A 7 2.73 -10.27 -4.04
CA ASN A 7 2.85 -9.01 -3.30
C ASN A 7 3.33 -9.16 -1.83
N TYR A 8 4.10 -10.22 -1.52
CA TYR A 8 4.62 -10.42 -0.18
C TYR A 8 6.02 -9.80 -0.05
N TYR A 9 6.16 -8.85 0.85
CA TYR A 9 7.41 -8.17 1.16
C TYR A 9 8.29 -9.05 2.08
N GLY A 10 9.27 -9.72 1.49
CA GLY A 10 10.26 -10.52 2.21
C GLY A 10 11.41 -9.67 2.77
N SER A 11 12.51 -10.30 3.18
CA SER A 11 13.59 -9.63 3.90
C SER A 11 14.36 -8.62 3.04
N LEU A 12 14.80 -9.01 1.82
CA LEU A 12 15.57 -8.13 0.94
C LEU A 12 14.67 -7.06 0.31
N CYS A 13 13.42 -7.42 -0.03
CA CYS A 13 12.45 -6.46 -0.51
C CYS A 13 12.20 -5.37 0.56
N THR A 14 11.97 -5.76 1.81
CA THR A 14 11.79 -4.83 2.94
C THR A 14 13.03 -3.96 3.16
N GLU A 15 14.23 -4.54 3.09
CA GLU A 15 15.48 -3.77 3.23
C GLU A 15 15.62 -2.69 2.15
N LEU A 16 15.41 -3.05 0.89
CA LEU A 16 15.50 -2.10 -0.22
C LEU A 16 14.41 -1.02 -0.11
N TYR A 17 13.18 -1.40 0.28
CA TYR A 17 12.10 -0.46 0.51
C TYR A 17 12.49 0.60 1.56
N GLU A 18 13.09 0.19 2.68
CA GLU A 18 13.56 1.08 3.74
C GLU A 18 14.68 2.02 3.30
N LEU A 19 15.59 1.54 2.42
CA LEU A 19 16.67 2.36 1.90
C LEU A 19 16.17 3.43 0.92
N LEU A 20 15.15 3.11 0.13
CA LEU A 20 14.60 3.99 -0.92
C LEU A 20 13.49 4.91 -0.39
N HIS A 21 12.69 4.47 0.59
CA HIS A 21 11.49 5.16 1.06
C HIS A 21 11.58 5.52 2.54
N LYS A 22 12.55 6.36 2.89
CA LYS A 22 12.84 6.73 4.29
C LYS A 22 11.71 7.49 4.97
N GLU A 23 10.99 8.31 4.21
CA GLU A 23 9.92 9.18 4.69
C GLU A 23 8.68 9.08 3.81
N ALA A 24 7.51 9.37 4.37
CA ALA A 24 6.29 9.52 3.58
C ALA A 24 6.40 10.77 2.68
N PRO A 25 5.93 10.70 1.41
CA PRO A 25 5.81 11.89 0.59
C PRO A 25 4.93 12.92 1.29
N ARG A 26 5.42 14.17 1.38
CA ARG A 26 4.79 15.21 2.20
C ARG A 26 3.33 15.47 1.80
N GLU A 27 3.07 15.63 0.52
CA GLU A 27 1.73 15.94 0.03
C GLU A 27 0.74 14.81 0.33
N GLU A 28 1.17 13.57 0.16
CA GLU A 28 0.38 12.38 0.47
C GLU A 28 0.12 12.26 1.98
N LEU A 29 1.16 12.47 2.82
CA LEU A 29 1.01 12.47 4.26
C LEU A 29 0.06 13.58 4.74
N ASP A 30 0.21 14.79 4.23
CA ASP A 30 -0.64 15.94 4.58
C ASP A 30 -2.10 15.66 4.17
N PHE A 31 -2.33 14.99 3.04
CA PHE A 31 -3.66 14.57 2.60
C PHE A 31 -4.31 13.61 3.61
N TYR A 32 -3.63 12.51 4.00
CA TYR A 32 -4.18 11.58 4.98
C TYR A 32 -4.36 12.23 6.36
N LEU A 33 -3.41 13.05 6.81
CA LEU A 33 -3.51 13.81 8.07
C LEU A 33 -4.71 14.77 8.09
N SER A 34 -5.13 15.30 6.93
CA SER A 34 -6.25 16.23 6.85
C SER A 34 -7.61 15.61 7.21
N TYR A 35 -7.68 14.29 7.33
CA TYR A 35 -8.86 13.54 7.76
C TYR A 35 -8.76 13.00 9.19
N ALA A 36 -7.58 13.14 9.82
CA ALA A 36 -7.36 12.67 11.18
C ALA A 36 -7.90 13.68 12.21
N GLU A 37 -8.56 13.15 13.21
CA GLU A 37 -9.09 13.94 14.34
C GLU A 37 -8.51 13.39 15.64
N LYS A 38 -8.30 14.28 16.63
CA LYS A 38 -7.89 13.86 17.98
C LYS A 38 -9.03 13.10 18.64
N ASP A 39 -8.69 12.22 19.55
CA ASP A 39 -9.65 11.38 20.28
C ASP A 39 -10.51 10.47 19.40
N LYS A 40 -10.01 10.17 18.19
CA LYS A 40 -10.61 9.25 17.22
C LYS A 40 -9.70 8.04 16.99
N GLU A 41 -10.32 6.86 16.88
CA GLU A 41 -9.63 5.60 16.59
C GLU A 41 -9.27 5.52 15.10
N ILE A 42 -7.97 5.37 14.81
CA ILE A 42 -7.45 5.35 13.43
C ILE A 42 -6.78 4.00 13.14
N LEU A 43 -7.07 3.43 11.96
CA LEU A 43 -6.40 2.23 11.47
C LEU A 43 -5.69 2.53 10.14
N GLU A 44 -4.38 2.25 10.09
CA GLU A 44 -3.67 2.10 8.80
C GLU A 44 -3.65 0.62 8.41
N VAL A 45 -4.29 0.31 7.28
CA VAL A 45 -4.29 -1.03 6.70
C VAL A 45 -3.12 -1.14 5.73
N MET A 46 -2.38 -2.28 5.75
CA MET A 46 -1.13 -2.47 5.01
C MET A 46 -0.06 -1.44 5.43
N CYS A 47 0.07 -1.24 6.75
CA CYS A 47 0.90 -0.18 7.34
C CYS A 47 2.41 -0.36 7.09
N GLY A 48 2.82 -1.53 6.62
CA GLY A 48 4.21 -1.85 6.31
C GLY A 48 5.16 -1.58 7.48
N SER A 49 6.23 -0.88 7.17
CA SER A 49 7.23 -0.45 8.16
C SER A 49 6.88 0.88 8.86
N GLY A 50 5.64 1.35 8.72
CA GLY A 50 5.12 2.51 9.43
C GLY A 50 5.47 3.86 8.82
N ARG A 51 5.67 3.93 7.52
CA ARG A 51 6.03 5.16 6.82
C ARG A 51 5.01 6.29 7.04
N PHE A 52 3.73 5.96 7.17
CA PHE A 52 2.65 6.90 7.53
C PHE A 52 2.23 6.76 9.00
N LEU A 53 2.15 5.55 9.55
CA LEU A 53 1.75 5.29 10.93
C LEU A 53 2.60 6.07 11.93
N VAL A 54 3.94 6.05 11.78
CA VAL A 54 4.84 6.73 12.72
C VAL A 54 4.61 8.25 12.72
N PRO A 55 4.53 8.96 11.58
CA PRO A 55 4.18 10.37 11.55
C PRO A 55 2.83 10.73 12.20
N PHE A 56 1.81 9.86 12.13
CA PHE A 56 0.54 10.06 12.84
C PHE A 56 0.74 9.91 14.36
N MET A 57 1.42 8.84 14.78
CA MET A 57 1.73 8.59 16.19
C MET A 57 2.54 9.75 16.81
N ASP A 58 3.55 10.25 16.11
CA ASP A 58 4.39 11.36 16.57
C ASP A 58 3.61 12.67 16.75
N ARG A 59 2.51 12.83 16.02
CA ARG A 59 1.57 13.94 16.18
C ARG A 59 0.52 13.68 17.27
N GLY A 60 0.60 12.55 17.96
CA GLY A 60 -0.27 12.18 19.07
C GLY A 60 -1.69 11.79 18.64
N PHE A 61 -1.87 11.22 17.44
CA PHE A 61 -3.10 10.53 17.07
C PHE A 61 -3.13 9.13 17.67
N ASP A 62 -4.32 8.63 18.03
CA ASP A 62 -4.51 7.23 18.41
C ASP A 62 -4.65 6.40 17.13
N ILE A 63 -3.56 5.75 16.76
CA ILE A 63 -3.46 4.99 15.52
C ILE A 63 -2.89 3.60 15.80
N CYS A 64 -3.48 2.61 15.15
CA CYS A 64 -2.90 1.27 15.04
C CYS A 64 -2.74 0.88 13.56
N GLY A 65 -2.00 -0.21 13.31
CA GLY A 65 -1.75 -0.71 11.97
C GLY A 65 -1.91 -2.20 11.85
N ILE A 66 -2.25 -2.68 10.67
CA ILE A 66 -2.18 -4.10 10.30
C ILE A 66 -1.36 -4.28 9.04
N ASP A 67 -0.55 -5.33 9.00
CA ASP A 67 0.20 -5.73 7.81
C ASP A 67 0.40 -7.25 7.78
N LEU A 68 0.51 -7.84 6.59
CA LEU A 68 0.74 -9.27 6.43
C LEU A 68 2.23 -9.63 6.58
N SER A 69 3.15 -8.70 6.28
CA SER A 69 4.59 -8.95 6.28
C SER A 69 5.19 -8.82 7.68
N ALA A 70 5.65 -9.94 8.23
CA ALA A 70 6.42 -9.95 9.48
C ALA A 70 7.69 -9.11 9.38
N HIS A 71 8.37 -9.10 8.21
CA HIS A 71 9.59 -8.34 7.99
C HIS A 71 9.35 -6.83 8.05
N MET A 72 8.25 -6.36 7.46
CA MET A 72 7.84 -4.97 7.53
C MET A 72 7.54 -4.55 8.98
N LEU A 73 6.74 -5.34 9.69
CA LEU A 73 6.39 -5.06 11.10
C LEU A 73 7.60 -5.13 12.04
N GLU A 74 8.57 -5.98 11.76
CA GLU A 74 9.84 -6.00 12.49
C GLU A 74 10.62 -4.69 12.31
N ARG A 75 10.63 -4.10 11.10
CA ARG A 75 11.22 -2.78 10.85
C ARG A 75 10.46 -1.67 11.57
N LEU A 76 9.11 -1.71 11.53
CA LEU A 76 8.28 -0.78 12.29
C LEU A 76 8.63 -0.83 13.78
N LYS A 77 8.69 -2.01 14.37
CA LYS A 77 8.98 -2.19 15.79
C LYS A 77 10.38 -1.68 16.17
N LYS A 78 11.38 -1.80 15.26
CA LYS A 78 12.73 -1.24 15.48
C LYS A 78 12.72 0.29 15.42
N LYS A 79 11.92 0.90 14.54
CA LYS A 79 11.81 2.37 14.40
C LYS A 79 10.98 3.00 15.51
N ALA A 80 9.87 2.39 15.84
CA ALA A 80 8.88 2.88 16.79
C ALA A 80 8.40 1.74 17.71
N PRO A 81 9.13 1.42 18.79
CA PRO A 81 8.81 0.29 19.67
C PRO A 81 7.43 0.38 20.33
N SER A 82 6.89 1.60 20.47
CA SER A 82 5.56 1.86 21.04
C SER A 82 4.42 1.81 20.01
N ALA A 83 4.73 1.64 18.71
CA ALA A 83 3.70 1.56 17.68
C ALA A 83 2.79 0.35 17.91
N LYS A 84 1.49 0.59 17.86
CA LYS A 84 0.45 -0.45 17.93
C LYS A 84 0.30 -1.03 16.52
N ALA A 85 0.84 -2.22 16.26
CA ALA A 85 0.68 -2.89 14.98
C ALA A 85 0.57 -4.41 15.14
N VAL A 86 -0.27 -5.04 14.30
CA VAL A 86 -0.59 -6.46 14.34
C VAL A 86 -0.28 -7.11 13.00
N GLN A 87 0.35 -8.29 13.03
CA GLN A 87 0.47 -9.12 11.84
C GLN A 87 -0.84 -9.84 11.59
N ALA A 88 -1.56 -9.44 10.53
CA ALA A 88 -2.85 -10.05 10.20
C ALA A 88 -3.14 -9.98 8.70
N ASP A 89 -3.89 -10.96 8.21
CA ASP A 89 -4.66 -10.84 6.97
C ASP A 89 -5.89 -9.97 7.24
N ILE A 90 -6.18 -9.03 6.35
CA ILE A 90 -7.30 -8.09 6.50
C ILE A 90 -8.64 -8.83 6.67
N LEU A 91 -8.85 -9.91 5.92
CA LEU A 91 -10.10 -10.68 5.96
C LEU A 91 -10.25 -11.50 7.25
N GLU A 92 -9.14 -11.84 7.89
CA GLU A 92 -9.11 -12.62 9.12
C GLU A 92 -8.93 -11.73 10.36
N TYR A 93 -8.64 -10.45 10.16
CA TYR A 93 -8.48 -9.51 11.25
C TYR A 93 -9.81 -9.26 11.95
N ASP A 94 -9.88 -9.67 13.21
CA ASP A 94 -11.03 -9.42 14.08
C ASP A 94 -10.67 -8.28 15.04
N SER A 95 -11.13 -7.08 14.70
CA SER A 95 -10.90 -5.91 15.54
C SER A 95 -11.85 -5.94 16.72
N PRO A 96 -11.35 -5.74 17.95
CA PRO A 96 -12.21 -5.56 19.11
C PRO A 96 -12.96 -4.22 19.09
N ASP A 97 -12.45 -3.26 18.31
CA ASP A 97 -12.92 -1.87 18.28
C ASP A 97 -13.39 -1.48 16.88
N TRP A 98 -14.23 -0.45 16.81
CA TRP A 98 -14.64 0.19 15.58
C TRP A 98 -13.80 1.45 15.37
N PHE A 99 -13.50 1.75 14.08
CA PHE A 99 -12.65 2.87 13.73
C PHE A 99 -13.45 4.05 13.19
N ASP A 100 -13.07 5.25 13.60
CA ASP A 100 -13.61 6.48 13.03
C ASP A 100 -12.94 6.81 11.69
N TYR A 101 -11.69 6.34 11.52
CA TYR A 101 -10.92 6.57 10.32
C TYR A 101 -10.07 5.35 9.97
N ILE A 102 -10.27 4.83 8.76
CA ILE A 102 -9.42 3.80 8.17
C ILE A 102 -8.75 4.39 6.93
N PHE A 103 -7.45 4.13 6.74
CA PHE A 103 -6.81 4.50 5.48
C PHE A 103 -5.85 3.43 4.97
N ILE A 104 -5.64 3.45 3.64
CA ILE A 104 -4.66 2.63 2.93
C ILE A 104 -3.80 3.58 2.11
N SER A 105 -2.51 3.70 2.47
CA SER A 105 -1.58 4.62 1.83
C SER A 105 -0.95 4.03 0.56
N SER A 106 -0.34 4.92 -0.24
CA SER A 106 0.57 4.58 -1.35
C SER A 106 -0.04 3.65 -2.41
N GLY A 107 -1.32 3.80 -2.71
CA GLY A 107 -1.99 2.98 -3.72
C GLY A 107 -2.06 1.48 -3.40
N SER A 108 -1.73 1.08 -2.14
CA SER A 108 -1.56 -0.33 -1.77
C SER A 108 -2.80 -1.20 -1.98
N ILE A 109 -4.01 -0.62 -2.05
CA ILE A 109 -5.22 -1.37 -2.38
C ILE A 109 -5.15 -1.99 -3.78
N SER A 110 -4.40 -1.39 -4.70
CA SER A 110 -4.20 -1.90 -6.06
C SER A 110 -3.38 -3.20 -6.12
N LEU A 111 -2.75 -3.58 -5.01
CA LEU A 111 -2.08 -4.89 -4.88
C LEU A 111 -3.07 -6.06 -4.82
N PHE A 112 -4.37 -5.81 -4.62
CA PHE A 112 -5.42 -6.81 -4.72
C PHE A 112 -5.93 -6.91 -6.16
N THR A 113 -5.23 -7.67 -7.00
CA THR A 113 -5.52 -7.78 -8.43
C THR A 113 -6.79 -8.59 -8.74
N ASP A 114 -7.32 -9.38 -7.81
CA ASP A 114 -8.64 -9.99 -7.89
C ASP A 114 -9.71 -9.00 -7.38
N THR A 115 -10.53 -8.47 -8.28
CA THR A 115 -11.59 -7.50 -7.96
C THR A 115 -12.65 -8.06 -7.00
N LYS A 116 -12.90 -9.39 -7.00
CA LYS A 116 -13.80 -10.02 -6.02
C LYS A 116 -13.18 -10.01 -4.62
N LEU A 117 -11.87 -10.26 -4.52
CA LEU A 117 -11.12 -10.17 -3.27
C LEU A 117 -11.11 -8.72 -2.77
N CYS A 118 -10.79 -7.76 -3.64
CA CYS A 118 -10.80 -6.33 -3.31
C CYS A 118 -12.17 -5.89 -2.75
N ARG A 119 -13.28 -6.29 -3.39
CA ARG A 119 -14.64 -6.01 -2.91
C ARG A 119 -14.91 -6.60 -1.52
N ARG A 120 -14.48 -7.83 -1.27
CA ARG A 120 -14.61 -8.46 0.07
C ARG A 120 -13.84 -7.69 1.13
N ILE A 121 -12.64 -7.25 0.80
CA ILE A 121 -11.80 -6.42 1.67
C ILE A 121 -12.50 -5.09 1.97
N LEU A 122 -12.94 -4.36 0.95
CA LEU A 122 -13.66 -3.10 1.13
C LEU A 122 -14.93 -3.25 1.98
N LYS A 123 -15.67 -4.36 1.80
CA LYS A 123 -16.82 -4.67 2.66
C LYS A 123 -16.39 -4.90 4.11
N LYS A 124 -15.33 -5.68 4.34
CA LYS A 124 -14.78 -5.90 5.69
C LYS A 124 -14.34 -4.59 6.34
N LEU A 125 -13.63 -3.73 5.60
CA LEU A 125 -13.19 -2.41 6.11
C LEU A 125 -14.39 -1.52 6.46
N LYS A 126 -15.45 -1.55 5.64
CA LYS A 126 -16.70 -0.84 5.94
C LYS A 126 -17.34 -1.33 7.24
N GLU A 127 -17.36 -2.66 7.46
CA GLU A 127 -17.93 -3.27 8.68
C GLU A 127 -17.14 -2.91 9.95
N MET A 128 -15.86 -2.51 9.81
CA MET A 128 -15.00 -2.05 10.89
C MET A 128 -15.13 -0.54 11.19
N LEU A 129 -15.84 0.21 10.35
CA LEU A 129 -16.06 1.65 10.55
C LEU A 129 -17.22 1.91 11.51
N THR A 130 -17.08 2.96 12.32
CA THR A 130 -18.23 3.56 13.03
C THR A 130 -19.24 4.12 12.01
N PRO A 131 -20.52 4.36 12.41
CA PRO A 131 -21.53 4.93 11.50
C PRO A 131 -21.12 6.27 10.83
N GLU A 132 -20.30 7.07 11.51
CA GLU A 132 -19.75 8.35 11.00
C GLU A 132 -18.33 8.20 10.45
N GLY A 133 -17.81 6.98 10.43
CA GLY A 133 -16.45 6.67 10.03
C GLY A 133 -16.19 6.86 8.54
N ARG A 134 -14.91 6.97 8.21
CA ARG A 134 -14.46 7.17 6.82
C ARG A 134 -13.34 6.20 6.44
N LEU A 135 -13.38 5.79 5.18
CA LEU A 135 -12.28 5.07 4.53
C LEU A 135 -11.62 6.00 3.51
N VAL A 136 -10.28 6.13 3.57
CA VAL A 136 -9.50 6.97 2.64
C VAL A 136 -8.37 6.15 2.03
N PHE A 137 -8.23 6.18 0.71
CA PHE A 137 -7.17 5.45 0.03
C PHE A 137 -6.86 6.04 -1.35
N ALA A 138 -5.70 5.66 -1.88
CA ALA A 138 -5.32 5.90 -3.27
C ALA A 138 -5.37 4.58 -4.06
N ILE A 139 -5.51 4.69 -5.39
CA ILE A 139 -5.38 3.58 -6.33
C ILE A 139 -4.31 3.88 -7.36
N GLU A 140 -3.77 2.83 -8.00
CA GLU A 140 -3.00 2.95 -9.24
C GLU A 140 -3.94 2.97 -10.45
N THR A 141 -3.69 3.83 -11.41
CA THR A 141 -4.53 4.01 -12.61
C THR A 141 -3.80 3.62 -13.86
N MET A 142 -4.48 3.63 -15.00
CA MET A 142 -3.84 3.41 -16.31
C MET A 142 -2.74 4.44 -16.63
N ALA A 143 -2.73 5.61 -15.95
CA ALA A 143 -1.66 6.60 -16.09
C ALA A 143 -0.32 6.09 -15.51
N ASP A 144 -0.36 5.12 -14.59
CA ASP A 144 0.80 4.54 -13.92
C ASP A 144 1.37 3.32 -14.66
N ARG A 145 0.77 2.96 -15.82
CA ARG A 145 1.21 1.83 -16.62
C ARG A 145 2.66 1.98 -17.06
N CYS A 146 3.48 0.98 -16.72
CA CYS A 146 4.83 0.85 -17.24
C CYS A 146 4.84 0.19 -18.62
N PRO A 147 5.71 0.62 -19.55
CA PRO A 147 5.95 -0.11 -20.80
C PRO A 147 6.45 -1.53 -20.55
N ASP A 148 6.08 -2.44 -21.45
CA ASP A 148 6.57 -3.82 -21.39
C ASP A 148 8.09 -3.88 -21.65
N ASP A 149 8.78 -4.74 -20.90
CA ASP A 149 10.23 -4.93 -21.01
C ASP A 149 10.54 -6.27 -21.72
N ASP A 150 11.58 -6.28 -22.54
CA ASP A 150 12.08 -7.50 -23.21
C ASP A 150 12.73 -8.49 -22.22
N GLY A 151 13.14 -8.03 -21.04
CA GLY A 151 13.79 -8.85 -20.04
C GLY A 151 14.02 -8.12 -18.71
N TYR A 152 14.64 -8.82 -17.76
CA TYR A 152 15.01 -8.21 -16.49
C TYR A 152 16.10 -7.15 -16.66
N LYS A 153 15.89 -5.99 -16.07
CA LYS A 153 16.88 -4.90 -15.97
C LYS A 153 17.01 -4.44 -14.53
N ILE A 154 18.14 -3.84 -14.18
CA ILE A 154 18.31 -3.21 -12.87
C ILE A 154 17.40 -1.99 -12.81
N THR A 155 16.47 -1.98 -11.87
CA THR A 155 15.50 -0.90 -11.67
C THR A 155 15.76 -0.12 -10.39
N ALA A 156 16.46 -0.73 -9.43
CA ALA A 156 16.92 -0.02 -8.24
C ALA A 156 18.21 -0.64 -7.71
N SER A 157 19.03 0.17 -7.02
CA SER A 157 20.19 -0.27 -6.28
C SER A 157 20.44 0.68 -5.13
N ALA A 158 20.84 0.12 -3.98
CA ALA A 158 21.20 0.90 -2.80
C ALA A 158 22.33 0.22 -2.02
N GLU A 159 23.12 1.01 -1.29
CA GLU A 159 24.13 0.51 -0.37
C GLU A 159 23.51 0.38 1.04
N THR A 160 23.72 -0.78 1.67
CA THR A 160 23.31 -1.01 3.07
C THR A 160 24.27 -0.33 4.03
N LYS A 161 23.88 -0.24 5.30
CA LYS A 161 24.74 0.34 6.35
C LYS A 161 26.03 -0.45 6.58
N GLU A 162 26.03 -1.72 6.22
CA GLU A 162 27.18 -2.64 6.31
C GLU A 162 28.09 -2.55 5.08
N GLY A 163 27.79 -1.67 4.11
CA GLY A 163 28.58 -1.53 2.87
C GLY A 163 28.31 -2.59 1.82
N LEU A 164 27.19 -3.33 1.94
CA LEU A 164 26.75 -4.30 0.94
C LEU A 164 25.88 -3.60 -0.12
N THR A 165 25.93 -4.11 -1.35
CA THR A 165 25.09 -3.60 -2.45
C THR A 165 23.82 -4.45 -2.60
N LEU A 166 22.66 -3.83 -2.43
CA LEU A 166 21.36 -4.44 -2.67
C LEU A 166 20.80 -3.96 -4.00
N VAL A 167 20.49 -4.89 -4.88
CA VAL A 167 20.03 -4.64 -6.25
C VAL A 167 18.66 -5.25 -6.47
N LEU A 168 17.75 -4.49 -7.10
CA LEU A 168 16.50 -4.99 -7.66
C LEU A 168 16.63 -5.07 -9.18
N LYS A 169 16.37 -6.25 -9.70
CA LYS A 169 16.12 -6.47 -11.13
C LYS A 169 14.64 -6.76 -11.31
N SER A 170 13.97 -6.04 -12.18
CA SER A 170 12.57 -6.31 -12.52
C SER A 170 12.34 -6.24 -14.02
N ARG A 171 11.20 -6.75 -14.44
CA ARG A 171 10.69 -6.58 -15.79
C ARG A 171 9.21 -6.27 -15.71
N ASN A 172 8.70 -5.42 -16.57
CA ASN A 172 7.31 -5.04 -16.63
C ASN A 172 6.59 -5.77 -17.77
N HIS A 173 5.35 -6.17 -17.50
CA HIS A 173 4.42 -6.66 -18.51
C HIS A 173 3.00 -6.30 -18.08
N TYR A 174 2.21 -5.73 -18.99
CA TYR A 174 0.82 -5.42 -18.72
C TYR A 174 -0.11 -6.39 -19.45
N ASP A 175 -1.01 -7.03 -18.70
CA ASP A 175 -2.09 -7.84 -19.25
C ASP A 175 -3.40 -7.04 -19.32
N GLU A 176 -3.83 -6.75 -20.53
CA GLU A 176 -5.04 -5.97 -20.82
C GLU A 176 -6.32 -6.66 -20.32
N GLN A 177 -6.36 -8.01 -20.30
CA GLN A 177 -7.55 -8.74 -19.94
C GLN A 177 -7.81 -8.68 -18.43
N SER A 178 -6.79 -8.82 -17.61
CA SER A 178 -6.87 -8.72 -16.15
C SER A 178 -6.60 -7.31 -15.62
N GLN A 179 -6.26 -6.36 -16.50
CA GLN A 179 -5.84 -5.00 -16.12
C GLN A 179 -4.70 -5.00 -15.10
N THR A 180 -3.81 -5.99 -15.20
CA THR A 180 -2.75 -6.19 -14.22
C THR A 180 -1.39 -5.86 -14.80
N GLN A 181 -0.68 -4.95 -14.13
CA GLN A 181 0.74 -4.71 -14.34
C GLN A 181 1.52 -5.74 -13.53
N PHE A 182 2.21 -6.63 -14.21
CA PHE A 182 3.16 -7.58 -13.61
C PHE A 182 4.54 -6.94 -13.60
N SER A 183 5.16 -6.89 -12.42
CA SER A 183 6.52 -6.36 -12.24
C SER A 183 7.34 -7.29 -11.32
N PRO A 184 7.48 -8.59 -11.69
CA PRO A 184 8.21 -9.53 -10.85
C PRO A 184 9.65 -9.04 -10.62
N GLY A 185 10.08 -9.12 -9.35
CA GLY A 185 11.37 -8.64 -8.87
C GLY A 185 12.31 -9.74 -8.44
N ILE A 186 13.60 -9.55 -8.71
CA ILE A 186 14.70 -10.35 -8.18
C ILE A 186 15.57 -9.41 -7.36
N TYR A 187 15.57 -9.59 -6.04
CA TYR A 187 16.40 -8.85 -5.10
C TYR A 187 17.68 -9.64 -4.87
N GLU A 188 18.82 -8.99 -4.99
CA GLU A 188 20.14 -9.61 -4.85
C GLU A 188 21.02 -8.75 -3.95
N LEU A 189 21.59 -9.38 -2.91
CA LEU A 189 22.54 -8.75 -1.98
C LEU A 189 23.95 -9.20 -2.32
N TYR A 190 24.86 -8.23 -2.49
CA TYR A 190 26.24 -8.45 -2.88
C TYR A 190 27.23 -7.89 -1.87
N ASP A 191 28.35 -8.63 -1.69
CA ASP A 191 29.61 -8.15 -1.09
C ASP A 191 30.65 -8.03 -2.22
N GLY A 192 30.90 -6.82 -2.69
CA GLY A 192 31.64 -6.59 -3.92
C GLY A 192 31.02 -7.33 -5.11
N ALA A 193 31.72 -8.30 -5.69
CA ALA A 193 31.23 -9.13 -6.78
C ALA A 193 30.54 -10.44 -6.31
N ARG A 194 30.57 -10.73 -5.00
CA ARG A 194 30.02 -11.97 -4.45
C ARG A 194 28.54 -11.85 -4.12
N LEU A 195 27.70 -12.65 -4.76
CA LEU A 195 26.28 -12.80 -4.39
C LEU A 195 26.17 -13.50 -3.04
N LEU A 196 25.55 -12.86 -2.06
CA LEU A 196 25.29 -13.39 -0.72
C LEU A 196 23.90 -13.99 -0.58
N GLN A 197 22.88 -13.27 -1.09
CA GLN A 197 21.48 -13.67 -0.95
C GLN A 197 20.67 -13.26 -2.18
N ARG A 198 19.64 -14.03 -2.49
CA ARG A 198 18.66 -13.72 -3.54
C ARG A 198 17.26 -13.99 -3.02
N GLU A 199 16.34 -13.09 -3.35
CA GLU A 199 14.92 -13.18 -3.04
C GLU A 199 14.10 -12.85 -4.29
N HIS A 200 12.96 -13.50 -4.46
CA HIS A 200 12.04 -13.24 -5.56
C HIS A 200 10.73 -12.70 -5.01
N MET A 201 10.16 -11.73 -5.69
CA MET A 201 8.84 -11.17 -5.40
C MET A 201 7.99 -11.16 -6.67
N ASP A 202 6.77 -11.70 -6.57
CA ASP A 202 5.77 -11.61 -7.62
C ASP A 202 4.93 -10.35 -7.39
N PHE A 203 5.45 -9.20 -7.88
CA PHE A 203 4.78 -7.91 -7.72
C PHE A 203 3.76 -7.72 -8.84
N GLN A 204 2.52 -7.47 -8.45
CA GLN A 204 1.39 -7.31 -9.34
C GLN A 204 0.51 -6.15 -8.86
N THR A 205 0.09 -5.30 -9.78
CA THR A 205 -0.75 -4.13 -9.47
C THR A 205 -1.91 -4.08 -10.45
N HIS A 206 -3.14 -3.99 -9.93
CA HIS A 206 -4.30 -3.71 -10.77
C HIS A 206 -4.31 -2.23 -11.13
N LEU A 207 -4.42 -1.92 -12.43
CA LEU A 207 -4.51 -0.55 -12.92
C LEU A 207 -5.97 -0.23 -13.24
N TYR A 208 -6.57 0.59 -12.37
CA TYR A 208 -7.99 0.93 -12.47
C TYR A 208 -8.28 1.87 -13.63
N ARG A 209 -9.40 1.60 -14.31
CA ARG A 209 -10.01 2.52 -15.29
C ARG A 209 -10.97 3.49 -14.59
N PRO A 210 -11.23 4.66 -15.19
CA PRO A 210 -12.24 5.58 -14.64
C PRO A 210 -13.59 4.89 -14.39
N GLY A 211 -14.18 5.10 -13.21
CA GLY A 211 -15.47 4.53 -12.81
C GLY A 211 -15.42 3.12 -12.21
N GLU A 212 -14.31 2.40 -12.37
CA GLU A 212 -14.21 1.01 -11.92
C GLU A 212 -14.22 0.89 -10.39
N MET A 213 -13.37 1.65 -9.69
CA MET A 213 -13.32 1.62 -8.22
C MET A 213 -14.62 2.16 -7.61
N GLU A 214 -15.25 3.16 -8.21
CA GLU A 214 -16.56 3.67 -7.78
C GLU A 214 -17.62 2.58 -7.76
N GLN A 215 -17.66 1.76 -8.83
CA GLN A 215 -18.59 0.63 -8.89
C GLN A 215 -18.30 -0.39 -7.78
N VAL A 216 -17.03 -0.73 -7.55
CA VAL A 216 -16.63 -1.66 -6.48
C VAL A 216 -17.03 -1.13 -5.10
N LEU A 217 -16.88 0.17 -4.84
CA LEU A 217 -17.27 0.82 -3.61
C LEU A 217 -18.79 0.83 -3.39
N VAL A 218 -19.56 1.15 -4.44
CA VAL A 218 -21.03 1.08 -4.40
C VAL A 218 -21.50 -0.34 -4.09
N GLU A 219 -20.90 -1.35 -4.73
CA GLU A 219 -21.22 -2.77 -4.49
C GLU A 219 -20.78 -3.24 -3.09
N ALA A 220 -19.71 -2.63 -2.50
CA ALA A 220 -19.32 -2.84 -1.12
C ALA A 220 -20.26 -2.12 -0.13
N GLY A 221 -21.12 -1.22 -0.61
CA GLY A 221 -22.18 -0.55 0.13
C GLY A 221 -21.79 0.79 0.73
N PHE A 222 -20.74 1.46 0.24
CA PHE A 222 -20.45 2.85 0.58
C PHE A 222 -21.48 3.77 -0.09
N LYS A 223 -21.85 4.87 0.60
CA LYS A 223 -22.94 5.76 0.16
C LYS A 223 -22.41 7.13 -0.33
N GLU A 224 -21.43 7.66 0.39
CA GLU A 224 -20.81 8.92 0.03
C GLU A 224 -19.38 8.64 -0.46
N ILE A 225 -19.11 8.90 -1.73
CA ILE A 225 -17.82 8.68 -2.36
C ILE A 225 -17.35 10.00 -2.96
N ASN A 226 -16.32 10.59 -2.36
CA ASN A 226 -15.64 11.77 -2.90
C ASN A 226 -14.36 11.32 -3.58
N ILE A 227 -14.10 11.82 -4.78
CA ILE A 227 -12.99 11.40 -5.63
C ILE A 227 -12.17 12.63 -6.01
N TYR A 228 -10.84 12.51 -5.88
CA TYR A 228 -9.91 13.59 -6.22
C TYR A 228 -8.82 13.09 -7.19
N SER A 229 -8.34 14.02 -8.01
CA SER A 229 -7.24 13.81 -8.97
C SER A 229 -5.88 14.31 -8.46
N SER A 230 -5.83 14.82 -7.24
CA SER A 230 -4.58 15.24 -6.57
C SER A 230 -4.69 15.23 -5.05
N PHE A 231 -3.55 15.17 -4.36
CA PHE A 231 -3.46 15.31 -2.90
C PHE A 231 -3.90 16.70 -2.41
N GLN A 232 -3.99 17.72 -3.28
CA GLN A 232 -4.57 19.03 -2.98
C GLN A 232 -6.09 19.06 -3.13
N LYS A 233 -6.72 17.90 -3.29
CA LYS A 233 -8.17 17.70 -3.42
C LYS A 233 -8.77 18.37 -4.67
N ALA A 234 -8.02 18.38 -5.79
CA ALA A 234 -8.60 18.78 -7.07
C ALA A 234 -9.73 17.79 -7.46
N PRO A 235 -10.91 18.30 -7.92
CA PRO A 235 -12.03 17.45 -8.27
C PRO A 235 -11.69 16.44 -9.37
N ALA A 236 -12.19 15.21 -9.26
CA ALA A 236 -12.01 14.15 -10.26
C ALA A 236 -12.62 14.49 -11.62
N ALA A 237 -13.68 15.29 -11.63
CA ALA A 237 -14.36 15.69 -12.86
C ALA A 237 -13.45 16.46 -13.84
N ASP A 238 -12.39 17.10 -13.33
CA ASP A 238 -11.45 17.88 -14.14
C ASP A 238 -10.41 16.98 -14.83
N ASP A 239 -10.13 15.80 -14.29
CA ASP A 239 -9.20 14.83 -14.86
C ASP A 239 -9.57 13.39 -14.43
N PRO A 240 -10.56 12.75 -15.07
CA PRO A 240 -11.02 11.43 -14.72
C PRO A 240 -9.94 10.33 -14.81
N GLU A 241 -8.95 10.49 -15.72
CA GLU A 241 -7.87 9.53 -15.91
C GLU A 241 -6.86 9.54 -14.75
N LYS A 242 -6.80 10.66 -14.02
CA LYS A 242 -5.98 10.84 -12.82
C LYS A 242 -6.79 10.83 -11.52
N SER A 243 -8.03 10.37 -11.56
CA SER A 243 -8.90 10.26 -10.39
C SER A 243 -8.51 9.04 -9.55
N PHE A 244 -7.61 9.24 -8.61
CA PHE A 244 -6.96 8.14 -7.89
C PHE A 244 -7.14 8.18 -6.37
N LEU A 245 -7.75 9.23 -5.80
CA LEU A 245 -7.94 9.38 -4.36
C LEU A 245 -9.42 9.27 -4.00
N PHE A 246 -9.74 8.40 -3.05
CA PHE A 246 -11.10 8.10 -2.62
C PHE A 246 -11.28 8.41 -1.15
N VAL A 247 -12.37 9.10 -0.82
CA VAL A 247 -12.84 9.37 0.54
C VAL A 247 -14.28 8.91 0.65
N CYS A 248 -14.49 7.82 1.39
CA CYS A 248 -15.76 7.11 1.43
C CYS A 248 -16.36 7.13 2.84
N ARG A 249 -17.68 7.22 2.94
CA ARG A 249 -18.44 7.06 4.19
C ARG A 249 -19.45 5.93 4.10
N VAL A 250 -19.83 5.42 5.26
CA VAL A 250 -20.77 4.29 5.42
C VAL A 250 -22.21 4.63 4.99
#